data_6de95fbf19174c2e3cf7874776316c1a
#
_entry.id   6de95fbf19174c2e3cf7874776316c1a
#
_cell.length_a   1.000
_cell.length_b   1.000
_cell.length_c   1.000
_cell.angle_alpha   90.00
_cell.angle_beta   90.00
_cell.angle_gamma   90.00
#
_symmetry.space_group_name_H-M   'P 1'
#
loop_
_entity.id
_entity.type
_entity.pdbx_description
1 polymer ?
#
loop_
_entity_poly.entity_id
_entity_poly.type
_entity_poly.pdbx_seq_one_letter_code
_entity_poly.pdbx_strand_id
1 'polypeptide(L)'
;MRPASIDASGALAGQVRLAGDLRVPRVIGVDDLRTLPGRDVEVGFLCRKSGVRRHRFAGPLLLDVLRAAEPDFDPAERKDRLRFLVSVLGRDGHRAVLSWGEIDPEFGNVPAVLGLHMDGRDLGEHGPHLVVPGDRCGGRHVSEVVEVRVSADDLLWARDRPQT
;
A
#
# COMPACT_ATOMS: atom_id res chain seq x y z
N MET A 1 4.71 4.89 31.07
CA MET A 1 4.66 5.46 29.71
C MET A 1 5.70 4.73 28.87
N ARG A 2 5.27 3.82 27.99
CA ARG A 2 6.20 3.16 27.06
C ARG A 2 6.62 4.18 26.00
N PRO A 3 7.91 4.31 25.69
CA PRO A 3 8.33 5.14 24.56
C PRO A 3 7.70 4.58 23.28
N ALA A 4 7.23 5.46 22.40
CA ALA A 4 6.72 5.07 21.10
C ALA A 4 7.82 4.30 20.36
N SER A 5 7.52 3.07 19.95
CA SER A 5 8.48 2.27 19.19
C SER A 5 8.62 2.90 17.79
N ILE A 6 9.78 3.43 17.52
CA ILE A 6 10.18 3.87 16.18
C ILE A 6 10.73 2.61 15.48
N ASP A 7 10.12 2.24 14.36
CA ASP A 7 10.61 1.14 13.53
C ASP A 7 11.76 1.58 12.61
N ALA A 8 12.28 0.63 11.82
CA ALA A 8 13.39 0.88 10.89
C ALA A 8 13.09 1.96 9.82
N SER A 9 11.83 2.33 9.62
CA SER A 9 11.41 3.40 8.70
C SER A 9 11.37 4.78 9.37
N GLY A 10 11.48 4.84 10.69
CA GLY A 10 11.37 6.07 11.47
C GLY A 10 9.92 6.56 11.65
N ALA A 11 8.93 5.77 11.27
CA ALA A 11 7.53 6.11 11.44
C ALA A 11 7.02 5.73 12.83
N LEU A 12 6.18 6.58 13.43
CA LEU A 12 5.47 6.27 14.67
C LEU A 12 4.33 5.29 14.40
N ALA A 13 3.90 4.56 15.44
CA ALA A 13 2.72 3.71 15.34
C ALA A 13 1.51 4.47 14.82
N GLY A 14 0.78 3.90 13.85
CA GLY A 14 -0.36 4.57 13.21
C GLY A 14 0.01 5.62 12.16
N GLN A 15 1.29 5.78 11.82
CA GLN A 15 1.73 6.64 10.74
C GLN A 15 2.24 5.83 9.56
N VAL A 16 1.99 6.30 8.35
CA VAL A 16 2.46 5.71 7.11
C VAL A 16 3.31 6.74 6.36
N ARG A 17 4.53 6.35 6.04
CA ARG A 17 5.42 7.16 5.21
C ARG A 17 5.11 6.91 3.74
N LEU A 18 4.83 7.96 2.99
CA LEU A 18 4.71 7.94 1.53
C LEU A 18 5.99 8.50 0.93
N ALA A 19 6.71 7.69 0.17
CA ALA A 19 8.06 7.98 -0.30
C ALA A 19 8.29 7.50 -1.74
N GLY A 20 9.48 7.77 -2.26
CA GLY A 20 9.90 7.40 -3.62
C GLY A 20 9.66 8.51 -4.62
N ASP A 21 9.25 8.16 -5.83
CA ASP A 21 9.04 9.08 -6.94
C ASP A 21 7.69 9.80 -6.81
N LEU A 22 7.59 10.64 -5.80
CA LEU A 22 6.44 11.47 -5.46
C LEU A 22 6.84 12.93 -5.48
N ARG A 23 5.94 13.80 -5.95
CA ARG A 23 6.14 15.27 -5.90
C ARG A 23 5.92 15.81 -4.49
N VAL A 24 5.06 15.17 -3.71
CA VAL A 24 4.71 15.56 -2.33
C VAL A 24 4.91 14.36 -1.39
N PRO A 25 6.17 13.91 -1.17
CA PRO A 25 6.42 12.88 -0.16
C PRO A 25 5.99 13.39 1.22
N ARG A 26 5.39 12.52 2.02
CA ARG A 26 4.79 12.91 3.29
C ARG A 26 4.61 11.73 4.24
N VAL A 27 4.40 12.03 5.50
CA VAL A 27 3.89 11.08 6.49
C VAL A 27 2.42 11.37 6.72
N ILE A 28 1.59 10.34 6.61
CA ILE A 28 0.15 10.44 6.79
C ILE A 28 -0.27 9.61 8.02
N GLY A 29 -1.05 10.21 8.90
CA GLY A 29 -1.59 9.53 10.07
C GLY A 29 -2.90 8.80 9.77
N VAL A 30 -3.29 7.91 10.68
CA VAL A 30 -4.57 7.19 10.58
C VAL A 30 -5.76 8.14 10.52
N ASP A 31 -5.71 9.24 11.27
CA ASP A 31 -6.80 10.23 11.27
C ASP A 31 -6.95 10.91 9.90
N ASP A 32 -5.85 11.18 9.21
CA ASP A 32 -5.88 11.71 7.85
C ASP A 32 -6.42 10.67 6.86
N LEU A 33 -6.05 9.40 7.02
CA LEU A 33 -6.59 8.31 6.20
C LEU A 33 -8.10 8.16 6.36
N ARG A 34 -8.63 8.39 7.56
CA ARG A 34 -10.08 8.37 7.85
C ARG A 34 -10.86 9.46 7.13
N THR A 35 -10.22 10.54 6.73
CA THR A 35 -10.87 11.63 5.99
C THR A 35 -11.10 11.31 4.52
N LEU A 36 -10.39 10.32 3.97
CA LEU A 36 -10.56 9.87 2.59
C LEU A 36 -11.80 8.98 2.47
N PRO A 37 -12.44 8.93 1.28
CA PRO A 37 -13.55 8.02 1.05
C PRO A 37 -13.18 6.59 1.37
N GLY A 38 -13.92 5.94 2.27
CA GLY A 38 -13.72 4.55 2.63
C GLY A 38 -14.40 3.61 1.66
N ARG A 39 -13.83 2.43 1.51
CA ARG A 39 -14.41 1.33 0.73
C ARG A 39 -14.40 0.06 1.55
N ASP A 40 -15.49 -0.68 1.50
CA ASP A 40 -15.58 -2.02 2.04
C ASP A 40 -15.08 -3.02 1.00
N VAL A 41 -14.21 -3.92 1.41
CA VAL A 41 -13.75 -5.04 0.59
C VAL A 41 -13.85 -6.33 1.39
N GLU A 42 -14.22 -7.40 0.70
CA GLU A 42 -14.26 -8.74 1.26
C GLU A 42 -13.14 -9.56 0.64
N VAL A 43 -12.38 -10.26 1.48
CA VAL A 43 -11.30 -11.14 1.04
C VAL A 43 -11.44 -12.51 1.67
N GLY A 44 -11.13 -13.55 0.88
CA GLY A 44 -11.06 -14.91 1.37
C GLY A 44 -9.62 -15.41 1.30
N PHE A 45 -9.04 -15.70 2.45
CA PHE A 45 -7.70 -16.26 2.52
C PHE A 45 -7.76 -17.78 2.63
N LEU A 46 -7.15 -18.48 1.66
CA LEU A 46 -7.01 -19.91 1.71
C LEU A 46 -5.87 -20.26 2.67
N CYS A 47 -6.22 -20.87 3.79
CA CYS A 47 -5.26 -21.44 4.73
C CYS A 47 -5.18 -22.95 4.54
N ARG A 48 -3.99 -23.51 4.38
CA ARG A 48 -3.80 -24.97 4.18
C ARG A 48 -4.36 -25.83 5.32
N LYS A 49 -4.42 -25.30 6.54
CA LYS A 49 -4.87 -26.04 7.74
C LYS A 49 -6.35 -25.81 8.08
N SER A 50 -6.93 -24.66 7.72
CA SER A 50 -8.27 -24.27 8.20
C SER A 50 -9.27 -23.92 7.08
N GLY A 51 -8.89 -24.12 5.81
CA GLY A 51 -9.73 -23.77 4.67
C GLY A 51 -9.77 -22.27 4.38
N VAL A 52 -10.88 -21.79 3.81
CA VAL A 52 -11.03 -20.38 3.46
C VAL A 52 -11.55 -19.59 4.67
N ARG A 53 -10.82 -18.56 5.08
CA ARG A 53 -11.31 -17.55 6.04
C ARG A 53 -11.67 -16.28 5.30
N ARG A 54 -12.87 -15.79 5.51
CA ARG A 54 -13.36 -14.54 4.92
C ARG A 54 -13.27 -13.42 5.96
N HIS A 55 -12.79 -12.26 5.49
CA HIS A 55 -12.71 -11.05 6.29
C HIS A 55 -13.24 -9.87 5.49
N ARG A 56 -13.88 -8.94 6.19
CA ARG A 56 -14.28 -7.65 5.64
C ARG A 56 -13.36 -6.57 6.17
N PHE A 57 -12.78 -5.81 5.25
CA PHE A 57 -11.97 -4.65 5.58
C PHE A 57 -12.64 -3.38 5.07
N ALA A 58 -12.45 -2.29 5.80
CA ALA A 58 -12.90 -0.98 5.39
C ALA A 58 -11.78 0.04 5.51
N GLY A 59 -11.59 0.86 4.49
CA GLY A 59 -10.59 1.91 4.46
C GLY A 59 -10.48 2.58 3.10
N PRO A 60 -9.62 3.59 2.97
CA PRO A 60 -9.43 4.28 1.70
C PRO A 60 -8.74 3.39 0.67
N LEU A 61 -9.03 3.64 -0.60
CA LEU A 61 -8.28 3.05 -1.70
C LEU A 61 -6.81 3.47 -1.62
N LEU A 62 -5.90 2.51 -1.80
CA LEU A 62 -4.46 2.78 -1.91
C LEU A 62 -4.19 3.82 -3.01
N LEU A 63 -4.90 3.74 -4.13
CA LEU A 63 -4.85 4.71 -5.22
C LEU A 63 -5.09 6.14 -4.74
N ASP A 64 -6.14 6.37 -3.96
CA ASP A 64 -6.51 7.71 -3.48
C ASP A 64 -5.45 8.26 -2.51
N VAL A 65 -4.91 7.41 -1.65
CA VAL A 65 -3.82 7.78 -0.74
C VAL A 65 -2.58 8.22 -1.53
N LEU A 66 -2.20 7.46 -2.56
CA LEU A 66 -1.03 7.77 -3.37
C LEU A 66 -1.23 8.98 -4.28
N ARG A 67 -2.43 9.17 -4.81
CA ARG A 67 -2.76 10.39 -5.61
C ARG A 67 -2.59 11.66 -4.81
N ALA A 68 -2.88 11.64 -3.52
CA ALA A 68 -2.67 12.77 -2.63
C ALA A 68 -1.18 13.15 -2.46
N ALA A 69 -0.27 12.22 -2.71
CA ALA A 69 1.17 12.44 -2.69
C ALA A 69 1.76 12.76 -4.09
N GLU A 70 0.93 12.83 -5.11
CA GLU A 70 1.27 13.21 -6.47
C GLU A 70 2.45 12.41 -7.06
N PRO A 71 2.22 11.14 -7.49
CA PRO A 71 3.25 10.37 -8.17
C PRO A 71 3.84 11.12 -9.37
N ASP A 72 5.14 11.04 -9.52
CA ASP A 72 5.89 11.83 -10.51
C ASP A 72 5.84 11.20 -11.91
N PHE A 73 4.62 11.02 -12.42
CA PHE A 73 4.39 10.57 -13.79
C PHE A 73 4.66 11.69 -14.79
N ASP A 74 5.12 11.32 -15.98
CA ASP A 74 5.16 12.24 -17.11
C ASP A 74 3.73 12.53 -17.59
N PRO A 75 3.24 13.77 -17.45
CA PRO A 75 1.88 14.13 -17.84
C PRO A 75 1.65 14.09 -19.36
N ALA A 76 2.72 14.14 -20.14
CA ALA A 76 2.66 14.08 -21.61
C ALA A 76 2.53 12.64 -22.14
N GLU A 77 2.89 11.64 -21.32
CA GLU A 77 2.89 10.23 -21.70
C GLU A 77 1.98 9.41 -20.79
N ARG A 78 0.76 9.13 -21.27
CA ARG A 78 -0.26 8.40 -20.50
C ARG A 78 0.22 7.03 -19.98
N LYS A 79 1.06 6.35 -20.76
CA LYS A 79 1.56 5.02 -20.41
C LYS A 79 2.75 5.05 -19.46
N ASP A 80 3.32 6.22 -19.16
CA ASP A 80 4.44 6.34 -18.25
C ASP A 80 4.16 5.70 -16.89
N ARG A 81 2.97 5.88 -16.37
CA ARG A 81 2.55 5.30 -15.08
C ARG A 81 2.56 3.77 -15.02
N LEU A 82 2.53 3.08 -16.18
CA LEU A 82 2.54 1.62 -16.23
C LEU A 82 3.91 1.00 -15.87
N ARG A 83 4.97 1.80 -15.89
CA ARG A 83 6.31 1.37 -15.46
C ARG A 83 6.60 1.62 -13.97
N PHE A 84 5.61 2.06 -13.19
CA PHE A 84 5.78 2.32 -11.78
C PHE A 84 5.34 1.15 -10.92
N LEU A 85 6.13 0.92 -9.86
CA LEU A 85 5.87 -0.08 -8.83
C LEU A 85 5.42 0.60 -7.55
N VAL A 86 4.56 -0.07 -6.82
CA VAL A 86 4.10 0.32 -5.49
C VAL A 86 4.56 -0.74 -4.50
N SER A 87 5.52 -0.39 -3.67
CA SER A 87 6.07 -1.28 -2.64
C SER A 87 5.50 -0.91 -1.28
N VAL A 88 4.99 -1.88 -0.56
CA VAL A 88 4.36 -1.70 0.75
C VAL A 88 5.14 -2.48 1.80
N LEU A 89 5.50 -1.81 2.89
CA LEU A 89 6.26 -2.37 4.00
C LEU A 89 5.40 -2.35 5.27
N GLY A 90 5.31 -3.49 5.92
CA GLY A 90 4.73 -3.65 7.25
C GLY A 90 5.76 -3.51 8.37
N ARG A 91 5.27 -3.26 9.57
CA ARG A 91 6.11 -3.13 10.77
C ARG A 91 6.96 -4.36 11.07
N ASP A 92 6.44 -5.54 10.77
CA ASP A 92 7.14 -6.83 10.93
C ASP A 92 8.19 -7.12 9.84
N GLY A 93 8.35 -6.21 8.88
CA GLY A 93 9.26 -6.36 7.74
C GLY A 93 8.65 -7.06 6.54
N HIS A 94 7.40 -7.53 6.62
CA HIS A 94 6.71 -8.10 5.47
C HIS A 94 6.54 -7.06 4.36
N ARG A 95 6.79 -7.45 3.13
CA ARG A 95 6.74 -6.56 1.96
C ARG A 95 5.90 -7.17 0.84
N ALA A 96 5.15 -6.33 0.18
CA ALA A 96 4.44 -6.70 -1.03
C ALA A 96 4.64 -5.62 -2.11
N VAL A 97 4.60 -6.03 -3.36
CA VAL A 97 4.74 -5.15 -4.51
C VAL A 97 3.53 -5.30 -5.41
N LEU A 98 2.96 -4.16 -5.80
CA LEU A 98 1.95 -4.06 -6.83
C LEU A 98 2.50 -3.22 -7.98
N SER A 99 2.03 -3.45 -9.20
CA SER A 99 2.22 -2.47 -10.27
C SER A 99 1.20 -1.35 -10.14
N TRP A 100 1.57 -0.14 -10.56
CA TRP A 100 0.57 0.93 -10.66
C TRP A 100 -0.61 0.54 -11.55
N GLY A 101 -0.34 -0.16 -12.66
CA GLY A 101 -1.37 -0.62 -13.57
C GLY A 101 -2.43 -1.55 -12.95
N GLU A 102 -2.11 -2.26 -11.85
CA GLU A 102 -3.13 -3.08 -11.17
C GLU A 102 -4.20 -2.22 -10.51
N ILE A 103 -3.81 -1.11 -9.89
CA ILE A 103 -4.71 -0.27 -9.08
C ILE A 103 -5.31 0.89 -9.86
N ASP A 104 -4.78 1.22 -11.02
CA ASP A 104 -5.25 2.32 -11.85
C ASP A 104 -6.60 1.95 -12.50
N PRO A 105 -7.64 2.81 -12.34
CA PRO A 105 -8.97 2.52 -12.89
C PRO A 105 -9.03 2.45 -14.42
N GLU A 106 -8.05 3.01 -15.13
CA GLU A 106 -7.97 2.88 -16.59
C GLU A 106 -7.37 1.55 -17.05
N PHE A 107 -6.82 0.76 -16.13
CA PHE A 107 -6.17 -0.53 -16.44
C PHE A 107 -6.75 -1.66 -15.59
N GLY A 108 -6.04 -2.13 -14.58
CA GLY A 108 -6.48 -3.26 -13.77
C GLY A 108 -7.66 -2.96 -12.85
N ASN A 109 -7.74 -1.76 -12.35
CA ASN A 109 -8.82 -1.30 -11.45
C ASN A 109 -9.05 -2.20 -10.22
N VAL A 110 -7.99 -2.80 -9.70
CA VAL A 110 -8.07 -3.59 -8.46
C VAL A 110 -8.29 -2.65 -7.28
N PRO A 111 -9.35 -2.83 -6.49
CA PRO A 111 -9.66 -1.95 -5.38
C PRO A 111 -8.84 -2.29 -4.13
N ALA A 112 -7.51 -2.24 -4.24
CA ALA A 112 -6.63 -2.39 -3.10
C ALA A 112 -6.87 -1.25 -2.10
N VAL A 113 -7.00 -1.59 -0.82
CA VAL A 113 -7.28 -0.63 0.24
C VAL A 113 -6.20 -0.64 1.31
N LEU A 114 -6.04 0.49 1.98
CA LEU A 114 -5.43 0.57 3.30
C LEU A 114 -6.55 0.43 4.33
N GLY A 115 -6.78 -0.80 4.80
CA GLY A 115 -7.86 -1.12 5.73
C GLY A 115 -7.61 -0.54 7.11
N LEU A 116 -8.56 0.23 7.61
CA LEU A 116 -8.57 0.81 8.95
C LEU A 116 -9.47 0.05 9.92
N HIS A 117 -10.38 -0.77 9.39
CA HIS A 117 -11.24 -1.68 10.14
C HIS A 117 -11.16 -3.07 9.55
N MET A 118 -11.23 -4.07 10.43
CA MET A 118 -11.29 -5.48 10.07
C MET A 118 -12.42 -6.14 10.85
N ASP A 119 -13.41 -6.69 10.14
CA ASP A 119 -14.59 -7.33 10.73
C ASP A 119 -15.29 -6.43 11.78
N GLY A 120 -15.36 -5.13 11.49
CA GLY A 120 -15.97 -4.11 12.36
C GLY A 120 -15.07 -3.60 13.49
N ARG A 121 -13.85 -4.12 13.65
CA ARG A 121 -12.90 -3.64 14.66
C ARG A 121 -11.96 -2.60 14.07
N ASP A 122 -11.74 -1.53 14.82
CA ASP A 122 -10.78 -0.48 14.46
C ASP A 122 -9.34 -0.99 14.60
N LEU A 123 -8.53 -0.80 13.54
CA LEU A 123 -7.12 -1.14 13.52
C LEU A 123 -6.22 0.04 13.90
N GLY A 124 -6.80 1.21 14.13
CA GLY A 124 -6.21 2.54 14.24
C GLY A 124 -4.83 2.67 14.83
N GLU A 125 -4.65 2.30 16.10
CA GLU A 125 -3.38 2.51 16.81
C GLU A 125 -2.21 1.68 16.26
N HIS A 126 -2.51 0.55 15.63
CA HIS A 126 -1.49 -0.35 15.09
C HIS A 126 -1.13 -0.02 13.64
N GLY A 127 -1.97 0.75 12.97
CA GLY A 127 -1.79 1.14 11.58
C GLY A 127 -2.64 0.34 10.60
N PRO A 128 -2.76 0.85 9.37
CA PRO A 128 -3.60 0.24 8.36
C PRO A 128 -3.01 -1.08 7.84
N HIS A 129 -3.88 -1.93 7.29
CA HIS A 129 -3.49 -3.14 6.59
C HIS A 129 -3.63 -2.94 5.08
N LEU A 130 -2.63 -3.34 4.31
CA LEU A 130 -2.80 -3.49 2.86
C LEU A 130 -3.66 -4.72 2.59
N VAL A 131 -4.73 -4.51 1.87
CA VAL A 131 -5.63 -5.58 1.44
C VAL A 131 -5.78 -5.54 -0.08
N VAL A 132 -5.48 -6.65 -0.74
CA VAL A 132 -5.59 -6.80 -2.19
C VAL A 132 -6.71 -7.80 -2.49
N PRO A 133 -7.93 -7.32 -2.83
CA PRO A 133 -9.03 -8.19 -3.16
C PRO A 133 -8.75 -9.02 -4.42
N GLY A 134 -9.22 -10.25 -4.42
CA GLY A 134 -9.02 -11.17 -5.53
C GLY A 134 -7.80 -12.10 -5.36
N ASP A 135 -6.89 -11.82 -4.44
CA ASP A 135 -5.82 -12.75 -4.11
C ASP A 135 -6.39 -14.00 -3.46
N ARG A 136 -5.92 -15.16 -3.88
CA ARG A 136 -6.40 -16.47 -3.38
C ARG A 136 -5.85 -16.80 -1.99
N CYS A 137 -4.71 -16.22 -1.65
CA CYS A 137 -4.11 -16.35 -0.32
C CYS A 137 -3.58 -14.99 0.15
N GLY A 138 -3.29 -14.88 1.46
CA GLY A 138 -2.90 -13.62 2.09
C GLY A 138 -1.45 -13.18 1.85
N GLY A 139 -0.79 -13.65 0.78
CA GLY A 139 0.63 -13.34 0.55
C GLY A 139 0.94 -11.85 0.35
N ARG A 140 0.03 -11.10 -0.26
CA ARG A 140 0.17 -9.65 -0.42
C ARG A 140 -0.59 -8.85 0.64
N HIS A 141 -1.17 -9.51 1.63
CA HIS A 141 -1.73 -8.84 2.78
C HIS A 141 -0.59 -8.39 3.71
N VAL A 142 -0.47 -7.09 3.93
CA VAL A 142 0.55 -6.50 4.80
C VAL A 142 -0.12 -5.88 6.01
N SER A 143 0.16 -6.43 7.19
CA SER A 143 -0.35 -5.88 8.45
C SER A 143 0.49 -4.70 8.91
N GLU A 144 -0.14 -3.74 9.59
CA GLU A 144 0.53 -2.60 10.20
C GLU A 144 1.49 -1.89 9.22
N VAL A 145 0.95 -1.40 8.12
CA VAL A 145 1.73 -0.70 7.08
C VAL A 145 2.41 0.53 7.68
N VAL A 146 3.71 0.63 7.46
CA VAL A 146 4.56 1.76 7.93
C VAL A 146 5.11 2.61 6.80
N GLU A 147 5.26 2.04 5.60
CA GLU A 147 5.75 2.76 4.42
C GLU A 147 5.09 2.25 3.15
N VAL A 148 4.76 3.17 2.26
CA VAL A 148 4.38 2.90 0.87
C VAL A 148 5.31 3.71 -0.02
N ARG A 149 6.00 3.02 -0.93
CA ARG A 149 6.96 3.62 -1.83
C ARG A 149 6.53 3.44 -3.28
N VAL A 150 6.47 4.53 -4.01
CA VAL A 150 6.24 4.52 -5.46
C VAL A 150 7.58 4.69 -6.16
N SER A 151 7.90 3.82 -7.11
CA SER A 151 9.19 3.87 -7.81
C SER A 151 9.01 3.53 -9.28
N ALA A 152 9.64 4.33 -10.15
CA ALA A 152 9.82 3.95 -11.53
C ALA A 152 10.73 2.72 -11.63
N ASP A 153 10.62 1.98 -12.71
CA ASP A 153 11.36 0.74 -12.94
C ASP A 153 12.81 0.93 -13.41
N ASP A 154 13.29 2.16 -13.46
CA ASP A 154 14.62 2.50 -14.00
C ASP A 154 15.76 1.71 -13.37
N LEU A 155 15.68 1.46 -12.07
CA LEU A 155 16.71 0.70 -11.35
C LEU A 155 16.75 -0.78 -11.77
N LEU A 156 15.67 -1.34 -12.27
CA LEU A 156 15.64 -2.72 -12.77
C LEU A 156 16.49 -2.90 -14.02
N TRP A 157 16.54 -1.86 -14.85
CA TRP A 157 17.26 -1.88 -16.14
C TRP A 157 18.69 -1.36 -16.03
N ALA A 158 19.05 -0.66 -14.96
CA ALA A 158 20.36 -0.05 -14.77
C ALA A 158 21.49 -1.09 -14.61
N ARG A 159 21.15 -2.31 -14.15
CA ARG A 159 22.11 -3.39 -13.91
C ARG A 159 22.63 -4.04 -15.20
N ASP A 160 21.87 -3.93 -16.28
CA ASP A 160 22.16 -4.59 -17.55
C ASP A 160 22.87 -3.67 -18.56
N ARG A 161 23.12 -2.40 -18.18
CA ARG A 161 23.89 -1.49 -19.02
C ARG A 161 25.38 -1.79 -18.89
N PRO A 162 26.10 -2.09 -19.99
CA PRO A 162 27.54 -2.26 -19.95
C PRO A 162 28.16 -0.99 -19.38
N GLN A 163 29.05 -1.17 -18.41
CA GLN A 163 29.87 -0.07 -17.93
C GLN A 163 30.80 0.34 -19.06
N THR A 164 30.54 1.46 -19.69
CA THR A 164 31.42 2.10 -20.67
C THR A 164 32.55 2.83 -19.96
#